data_1c44560bb50983ef442195f5a98bc9dd
#
_entry.id   1c44560bb50983ef442195f5a98bc9dd
#
_cell.length_a   1.000
_cell.length_b   1.000
_cell.length_c   1.000
_cell.angle_alpha   90.00
_cell.angle_beta   90.00
_cell.angle_gamma   90.00
#
_symmetry.space_group_name_H-M   'P 1'
#
loop_
_entity.id
_entity.type
_entity.pdbx_description
1 polymer ?
#
loop_
_entity_poly.entity_id
_entity_poly.type
_entity_poly.pdbx_seq_one_letter_code
_entity_poly.pdbx_strand_id
1 'polypeptide(L)'
;MSIKWTGVFPAVTTKFTANDELDFPAFDLNIEAQLEAGAEGIILGGSLGEASVLTDEEKFGLLSHTLTVVNGRVPVLLNIAESTTKKAIEVAKKAESLGAQGLMLLPPMRYNAAPDETLAFFGAIAESTSLPIMIYNNPVDYKIEVTLDMFEVLTKYDNIQAIKESTRDVSNVTRLINRFGDRFKIFTGVDPLAMESIVMGAHGWVAGLVDAFPRETVAIFRLIKENRIAEALTIYRWFLPVLELDIHAKLVQYIKLAEVATGLGTEAVRAPRLPISGTEREKVLKIINDALAVRPQLPAGSWGK
;
A
#
# COMPACT_ATOMS: atom_id res chain seq x y z
N MET A 1 -4.42 13.72 -15.07
CA MET A 1 -5.68 13.11 -14.55
C MET A 1 -5.72 13.38 -13.05
N SER A 2 -6.82 13.85 -12.47
CA SER A 2 -6.92 13.96 -11.01
C SER A 2 -7.14 12.56 -10.43
N ILE A 3 -6.45 12.23 -9.32
CA ILE A 3 -6.66 10.95 -8.64
C ILE A 3 -8.02 10.95 -7.96
N LYS A 4 -8.80 9.91 -8.21
CA LYS A 4 -9.99 9.61 -7.41
C LYS A 4 -9.55 8.82 -6.18
N TRP A 5 -9.35 9.52 -5.07
CA TRP A 5 -8.89 8.92 -3.82
C TRP A 5 -9.96 8.08 -3.13
N THR A 6 -10.25 6.91 -3.68
CA THR A 6 -11.17 5.91 -3.12
C THR A 6 -10.82 4.54 -3.69
N GLY A 7 -11.22 3.47 -3.01
CA GLY A 7 -11.02 2.10 -3.50
C GLY A 7 -9.82 1.41 -2.90
N VAL A 8 -9.41 0.31 -3.52
CA VAL A 8 -8.27 -0.49 -3.10
C VAL A 8 -7.05 -0.11 -3.92
N PHE A 9 -5.98 0.28 -3.24
CA PHE A 9 -4.68 0.61 -3.82
C PHE A 9 -3.67 -0.44 -3.36
N PRO A 10 -3.33 -1.44 -4.19
CA PRO A 10 -2.25 -2.39 -3.90
C PRO A 10 -0.93 -1.68 -3.62
N ALA A 11 -0.29 -2.02 -2.49
CA ALA A 11 1.11 -1.71 -2.21
C ALA A 11 1.97 -2.86 -2.74
N VAL A 12 2.29 -2.83 -4.03
CA VAL A 12 2.79 -4.01 -4.76
C VAL A 12 4.19 -4.43 -4.30
N THR A 13 4.37 -5.74 -4.11
CA THR A 13 5.68 -6.35 -3.89
C THR A 13 6.53 -6.27 -5.15
N THR A 14 7.82 -6.02 -4.99
CA THR A 14 8.77 -6.13 -6.11
C THR A 14 9.13 -7.59 -6.35
N LYS A 15 8.98 -8.05 -7.59
CA LYS A 15 9.31 -9.43 -7.97
C LYS A 15 10.78 -9.50 -8.38
N PHE A 16 11.48 -10.51 -7.89
CA PHE A 16 12.88 -10.78 -8.24
C PHE A 16 13.02 -12.18 -8.82
N THR A 17 13.96 -12.32 -9.75
CA THR A 17 14.43 -13.62 -10.24
C THR A 17 15.35 -14.29 -9.22
N ALA A 18 15.69 -15.54 -9.44
CA ALA A 18 16.69 -16.25 -8.63
C ALA A 18 18.10 -15.63 -8.74
N ASN A 19 18.35 -14.82 -9.76
CA ASN A 19 19.63 -14.13 -9.98
C ASN A 19 19.64 -12.69 -9.44
N ASP A 20 18.66 -12.34 -8.58
CA ASP A 20 18.55 -11.02 -7.95
C ASP A 20 18.24 -9.86 -8.92
N GLU A 21 17.68 -10.16 -10.08
CA GLU A 21 17.22 -9.20 -11.07
C GLU A 21 15.71 -8.92 -10.92
N LEU A 22 15.22 -7.81 -11.45
CA LEU A 22 13.77 -7.54 -11.50
C LEU A 22 13.09 -8.55 -12.43
N ASP A 23 12.05 -9.21 -11.93
CA ASP A 23 11.22 -10.18 -12.67
C ASP A 23 9.97 -9.48 -13.23
N PHE A 24 10.12 -8.82 -14.37
CA PHE A 24 9.00 -8.11 -15.01
C PHE A 24 7.86 -9.04 -15.43
N PRO A 25 8.08 -10.25 -15.99
CA PRO A 25 6.97 -11.16 -16.30
C PRO A 25 6.11 -11.52 -15.08
N ALA A 26 6.72 -11.86 -13.95
CA ALA A 26 5.99 -12.14 -12.71
C ALA A 26 5.34 -10.88 -12.14
N PHE A 27 5.96 -9.73 -12.32
CA PHE A 27 5.40 -8.44 -11.91
C PHE A 27 4.16 -8.08 -12.73
N ASP A 28 4.20 -8.23 -14.06
CA ASP A 28 3.09 -7.95 -14.97
C ASP A 28 1.88 -8.84 -14.68
N LEU A 29 2.12 -10.12 -14.42
CA LEU A 29 1.06 -11.06 -14.02
C LEU A 29 0.32 -10.56 -12.78
N ASN A 30 1.06 -10.06 -11.78
CA ASN A 30 0.45 -9.53 -10.56
C ASN A 30 -0.32 -8.24 -10.84
N ILE A 31 0.27 -7.28 -11.57
CA ILE A 31 -0.39 -6.01 -11.93
C ILE A 31 -1.70 -6.26 -12.68
N GLU A 32 -1.70 -7.15 -13.67
CA GLU A 32 -2.93 -7.46 -14.42
C GLU A 32 -3.99 -8.09 -13.52
N ALA A 33 -3.62 -9.00 -12.61
CA ALA A 33 -4.56 -9.58 -11.65
C ALA A 33 -5.20 -8.52 -10.74
N GLN A 34 -4.43 -7.50 -10.31
CA GLN A 34 -4.95 -6.37 -9.53
C GLN A 34 -5.98 -5.56 -10.34
N LEU A 35 -5.65 -5.25 -11.58
CA LEU A 35 -6.51 -4.47 -12.47
C LEU A 35 -7.79 -5.23 -12.85
N GLU A 36 -7.69 -6.53 -13.11
CA GLU A 36 -8.85 -7.40 -13.37
C GLU A 36 -9.76 -7.51 -12.15
N ALA A 37 -9.21 -7.57 -10.96
CA ALA A 37 -9.98 -7.58 -9.72
C ALA A 37 -10.72 -6.25 -9.48
N GLY A 38 -10.26 -5.16 -10.10
CA GLY A 38 -10.86 -3.84 -10.00
C GLY A 38 -10.19 -2.94 -8.97
N ALA A 39 -8.89 -3.10 -8.75
CA ALA A 39 -8.09 -2.13 -8.00
C ALA A 39 -8.18 -0.74 -8.66
N GLU A 40 -8.20 0.31 -7.84
CA GLU A 40 -8.40 1.70 -8.29
C GLU A 40 -7.11 2.54 -8.29
N GLY A 41 -5.97 1.96 -7.93
CA GLY A 41 -4.64 2.58 -8.02
C GLY A 41 -3.55 1.54 -7.81
N ILE A 42 -2.30 1.90 -8.06
CA ILE A 42 -1.12 1.05 -7.82
C ILE A 42 -0.08 1.89 -7.08
N ILE A 43 0.52 1.34 -6.02
CA ILE A 43 1.60 1.99 -5.26
C ILE A 43 2.87 1.14 -5.37
N LEU A 44 3.94 1.75 -5.88
CA LEU A 44 5.23 1.11 -6.10
C LEU A 44 6.27 1.52 -5.06
N GLY A 45 7.21 0.64 -4.77
CA GLY A 45 8.39 0.96 -3.97
C GLY A 45 8.07 1.37 -2.53
N GLY A 46 6.99 0.84 -1.94
CA GLY A 46 6.73 0.94 -0.51
C GLY A 46 7.61 -0.02 0.30
N SER A 47 7.37 -0.13 1.59
CA SER A 47 8.06 -1.08 2.46
C SER A 47 7.86 -2.52 1.99
N LEU A 48 6.64 -2.86 1.59
CA LEU A 48 6.29 -4.13 0.99
C LEU A 48 6.97 -4.32 -0.38
N GLY A 49 7.10 -3.26 -1.17
CA GLY A 49 7.84 -3.25 -2.44
C GLY A 49 9.37 -3.23 -2.28
N GLU A 50 9.88 -3.50 -1.08
CA GLU A 50 11.32 -3.61 -0.77
C GLU A 50 12.15 -2.38 -1.18
N ALA A 51 11.60 -1.16 -1.04
CA ALA A 51 12.24 0.10 -1.42
C ALA A 51 13.69 0.26 -0.91
N SER A 52 13.99 -0.32 0.26
CA SER A 52 15.31 -0.21 0.91
C SER A 52 16.44 -0.93 0.19
N VAL A 53 16.11 -1.80 -0.78
CA VAL A 53 17.10 -2.60 -1.53
C VAL A 53 17.03 -2.38 -3.05
N LEU A 54 16.20 -1.43 -3.50
CA LEU A 54 16.15 -1.01 -4.89
C LEU A 54 17.12 0.13 -5.15
N THR A 55 17.84 0.06 -6.25
CA THR A 55 18.57 1.22 -6.78
C THR A 55 17.60 2.23 -7.37
N ASP A 56 18.06 3.44 -7.63
CA ASP A 56 17.23 4.46 -8.30
C ASP A 56 16.83 4.03 -9.71
N GLU A 57 17.75 3.41 -10.44
CA GLU A 57 17.51 2.89 -11.79
C GLU A 57 16.39 1.84 -11.77
N GLU A 58 16.43 0.92 -10.82
CA GLU A 58 15.39 -0.10 -10.66
C GLU A 58 14.03 0.53 -10.26
N LYS A 59 14.06 1.46 -9.31
CA LYS A 59 12.86 2.17 -8.85
C LYS A 59 12.17 2.91 -10.00
N PHE A 60 12.93 3.65 -10.80
CA PHE A 60 12.40 4.39 -11.95
C PHE A 60 12.10 3.48 -13.15
N GLY A 61 12.84 2.39 -13.31
CA GLY A 61 12.55 1.35 -14.28
C GLY A 61 11.20 0.68 -14.02
N LEU A 62 10.95 0.28 -12.76
CA LEU A 62 9.64 -0.26 -12.32
C LEU A 62 8.51 0.74 -12.57
N LEU A 63 8.71 2.02 -12.22
CA LEU A 63 7.70 3.05 -12.47
C LEU A 63 7.36 3.16 -13.96
N SER A 64 8.37 3.32 -14.81
CA SER A 64 8.18 3.48 -16.26
C SER A 64 7.52 2.24 -16.89
N HIS A 65 7.95 1.05 -16.46
CA HIS A 65 7.35 -0.20 -16.89
C HIS A 65 5.89 -0.32 -16.47
N THR A 66 5.59 -0.06 -15.19
CA THR A 66 4.22 -0.11 -14.66
C THR A 66 3.29 0.87 -15.36
N LEU A 67 3.76 2.09 -15.64
CA LEU A 67 2.98 3.07 -16.40
C LEU A 67 2.61 2.56 -17.79
N THR A 68 3.51 1.82 -18.44
CA THR A 68 3.24 1.19 -19.74
C THR A 68 2.21 0.07 -19.62
N VAL A 69 2.38 -0.84 -18.64
CA VAL A 69 1.46 -1.96 -18.40
C VAL A 69 0.08 -1.45 -18.02
N VAL A 70 0.00 -0.55 -17.05
CA VAL A 70 -1.28 0.02 -16.58
C VAL A 70 -1.98 0.82 -17.66
N ASN A 71 -1.23 1.48 -18.54
CA ASN A 71 -1.74 2.24 -19.69
C ASN A 71 -2.93 3.16 -19.35
N GLY A 72 -2.80 3.92 -18.26
CA GLY A 72 -3.81 4.89 -17.83
C GLY A 72 -5.11 4.30 -17.28
N ARG A 73 -5.21 2.98 -17.06
CA ARG A 73 -6.41 2.33 -16.47
C ARG A 73 -6.67 2.77 -15.04
N VAL A 74 -5.61 2.99 -14.25
CA VAL A 74 -5.65 3.48 -12.86
C VAL A 74 -4.43 4.37 -12.60
N PRO A 75 -4.43 5.23 -11.57
CA PRO A 75 -3.24 6.00 -11.19
C PRO A 75 -2.14 5.09 -10.63
N VAL A 76 -0.89 5.41 -11.00
CA VAL A 76 0.32 4.79 -10.46
C VAL A 76 1.04 5.81 -9.58
N LEU A 77 1.25 5.45 -8.32
CA LEU A 77 1.94 6.25 -7.32
C LEU A 77 3.34 5.65 -7.07
N LEU A 78 4.33 6.52 -6.92
CA LEU A 78 5.65 6.11 -6.42
C LEU A 78 5.77 6.45 -4.94
N ASN A 79 6.24 5.49 -4.14
CA ASN A 79 6.56 5.75 -2.75
C ASN A 79 7.93 6.42 -2.62
N ILE A 80 8.02 7.41 -1.73
CA ILE A 80 9.26 8.09 -1.35
C ILE A 80 9.60 7.75 0.09
N ALA A 81 10.74 7.06 0.27
CA ALA A 81 11.27 6.61 1.56
C ALA A 81 12.76 6.98 1.67
N GLU A 82 13.08 8.25 1.40
CA GLU A 82 14.45 8.72 1.28
C GLU A 82 14.98 9.24 2.62
N SER A 83 16.29 9.14 2.81
CA SER A 83 16.95 9.52 4.06
C SER A 83 17.26 11.03 4.17
N THR A 84 17.14 11.78 3.08
CA THR A 84 17.39 13.24 3.06
C THR A 84 16.32 13.96 2.26
N THR A 85 16.01 15.19 2.67
CA THR A 85 15.06 16.06 1.96
C THR A 85 15.49 16.29 0.52
N LYS A 86 16.80 16.54 0.28
CA LYS A 86 17.34 16.74 -1.07
C LYS A 86 17.04 15.54 -1.96
N LYS A 87 17.32 14.33 -1.49
CA LYS A 87 17.09 13.11 -2.27
C LYS A 87 15.59 12.86 -2.50
N ALA A 88 14.75 13.10 -1.51
CA ALA A 88 13.30 12.97 -1.64
C ALA A 88 12.75 13.92 -2.73
N ILE A 89 13.23 15.17 -2.78
CA ILE A 89 12.88 16.14 -3.82
C ILE A 89 13.34 15.66 -5.21
N GLU A 90 14.57 15.15 -5.32
CA GLU A 90 15.09 14.60 -6.60
C GLU A 90 14.21 13.45 -7.10
N VAL A 91 13.84 12.51 -6.21
CA VAL A 91 12.96 11.37 -6.54
C VAL A 91 11.56 11.86 -6.93
N ALA A 92 10.98 12.82 -6.19
CA ALA A 92 9.66 13.38 -6.50
C ALA A 92 9.62 13.99 -7.90
N LYS A 93 10.59 14.87 -8.22
CA LYS A 93 10.71 15.51 -9.54
C LYS A 93 10.93 14.48 -10.66
N LYS A 94 11.77 13.47 -10.41
CA LYS A 94 12.01 12.42 -11.39
C LYS A 94 10.75 11.57 -11.63
N ALA A 95 10.03 11.20 -10.59
CA ALA A 95 8.75 10.49 -10.70
C ALA A 95 7.73 11.31 -11.53
N GLU A 96 7.60 12.61 -11.26
CA GLU A 96 6.76 13.52 -12.03
C GLU A 96 7.16 13.56 -13.50
N SER A 97 8.46 13.69 -13.79
CA SER A 97 8.97 13.73 -15.16
C SER A 97 8.77 12.43 -15.94
N LEU A 98 8.64 11.30 -15.24
CA LEU A 98 8.35 9.98 -15.83
C LEU A 98 6.85 9.73 -16.01
N GLY A 99 5.99 10.58 -15.47
CA GLY A 99 4.54 10.48 -15.63
C GLY A 99 3.81 9.76 -14.48
N ALA A 100 4.44 9.61 -13.30
CA ALA A 100 3.70 9.20 -12.10
C ALA A 100 2.49 10.10 -11.89
N GLN A 101 1.38 9.54 -11.41
CA GLN A 101 0.17 10.33 -11.15
C GLN A 101 0.08 10.80 -9.69
N GLY A 102 0.91 10.28 -8.79
CA GLY A 102 0.96 10.71 -7.39
C GLY A 102 2.15 10.12 -6.65
N LEU A 103 2.27 10.52 -5.39
CA LEU A 103 3.32 10.06 -4.50
C LEU A 103 2.70 9.54 -3.19
N MET A 104 3.31 8.49 -2.62
CA MET A 104 3.14 8.16 -1.21
C MET A 104 4.43 8.56 -0.49
N LEU A 105 4.32 9.30 0.61
CA LEU A 105 5.47 9.92 1.26
C LEU A 105 5.57 9.46 2.71
N LEU A 106 6.69 8.81 3.06
CA LEU A 106 7.03 8.44 4.42
C LEU A 106 7.72 9.60 5.15
N PRO A 107 7.63 9.66 6.50
CA PRO A 107 8.44 10.60 7.27
C PRO A 107 9.95 10.27 7.17
N PRO A 108 10.84 11.18 7.57
CA PRO A 108 12.30 10.94 7.56
C PRO A 108 12.70 9.93 8.64
N MET A 109 12.81 8.64 8.28
CA MET A 109 12.86 7.51 9.22
C MET A 109 14.26 7.12 9.73
N ARG A 110 15.35 7.78 9.29
CA ARG A 110 16.71 7.40 9.68
C ARG A 110 17.07 7.73 11.12
N TYR A 111 16.30 8.59 11.73
CA TYR A 111 16.37 8.98 13.14
C TYR A 111 14.96 9.38 13.59
N ASN A 112 14.74 9.56 14.87
CA ASN A 112 13.46 10.03 15.39
C ASN A 112 13.36 11.55 15.20
N ALA A 113 12.93 11.96 14.00
CA ALA A 113 12.81 13.37 13.65
C ALA A 113 11.75 14.06 14.52
N ALA A 114 12.06 15.30 14.94
CA ALA A 114 11.11 16.12 15.67
C ALA A 114 9.92 16.54 14.79
N PRO A 115 8.77 16.93 15.38
CA PRO A 115 7.59 17.33 14.62
C PRO A 115 7.85 18.46 13.61
N ASP A 116 8.65 19.46 13.96
CA ASP A 116 9.01 20.58 13.09
C ASP A 116 9.93 20.15 11.93
N GLU A 117 10.88 19.24 12.19
CA GLU A 117 11.73 18.63 11.14
C GLU A 117 10.89 17.80 10.17
N THR A 118 9.95 17.02 10.68
CA THR A 118 9.04 16.22 9.88
C THR A 118 8.12 17.10 9.01
N LEU A 119 7.58 18.18 9.57
CA LEU A 119 6.78 19.15 8.84
C LEU A 119 7.60 19.88 7.76
N ALA A 120 8.85 20.28 8.07
CA ALA A 120 9.74 20.90 7.11
C ALA A 120 10.08 19.94 5.95
N PHE A 121 10.30 18.65 6.25
CA PHE A 121 10.54 17.62 5.25
C PHE A 121 9.34 17.46 4.30
N PHE A 122 8.13 17.28 4.84
CA PHE A 122 6.93 17.13 4.02
C PHE A 122 6.63 18.38 3.20
N GLY A 123 6.77 19.57 3.80
CA GLY A 123 6.55 20.83 3.13
C GLY A 123 7.49 21.05 1.95
N ALA A 124 8.79 20.80 2.15
CA ALA A 124 9.79 20.96 1.08
C ALA A 124 9.54 20.05 -0.12
N ILE A 125 9.03 18.83 0.11
CA ILE A 125 8.68 17.90 -0.97
C ILE A 125 7.38 18.37 -1.64
N ALA A 126 6.36 18.76 -0.87
CA ALA A 126 5.10 19.25 -1.41
C ALA A 126 5.29 20.48 -2.31
N GLU A 127 6.20 21.40 -1.94
CA GLU A 127 6.54 22.58 -2.74
C GLU A 127 7.36 22.26 -3.99
N SER A 128 7.98 21.08 -4.07
CA SER A 128 8.89 20.69 -5.15
C SER A 128 8.22 20.03 -6.35
N THR A 129 6.95 19.64 -6.25
CA THR A 129 6.21 18.88 -7.26
C THR A 129 4.74 19.31 -7.31
N SER A 130 4.11 19.13 -8.45
CA SER A 130 2.65 19.31 -8.59
C SER A 130 1.86 18.01 -8.33
N LEU A 131 2.54 16.88 -8.13
CA LEU A 131 1.88 15.60 -7.93
C LEU A 131 1.06 15.57 -6.64
N PRO A 132 -0.14 14.95 -6.66
CA PRO A 132 -0.89 14.64 -5.45
C PRO A 132 -0.09 13.72 -4.52
N ILE A 133 -0.13 13.99 -3.22
CA ILE A 133 0.65 13.28 -2.20
C ILE A 133 -0.28 12.62 -1.19
N MET A 134 0.00 11.35 -0.88
CA MET A 134 -0.52 10.59 0.24
C MET A 134 0.55 10.53 1.34
N ILE A 135 0.29 11.09 2.52
CA ILE A 135 1.19 10.95 3.68
C ILE A 135 0.98 9.57 4.32
N TYR A 136 2.07 8.86 4.56
CA TYR A 136 2.03 7.58 5.26
C TYR A 136 2.28 7.77 6.75
N ASN A 137 1.26 7.59 7.58
CA ASN A 137 1.31 7.69 9.03
C ASN A 137 1.38 6.29 9.67
N ASN A 138 2.59 5.84 10.03
CA ASN A 138 2.82 4.54 10.66
C ASN A 138 3.83 4.65 11.81
N PRO A 139 3.41 5.17 12.96
CA PRO A 139 4.29 5.31 14.13
C PRO A 139 4.71 3.98 14.74
N VAL A 140 3.98 2.90 14.49
CA VAL A 140 4.31 1.58 15.02
C VAL A 140 5.64 1.08 14.44
N ASP A 141 5.82 1.20 13.12
CA ASP A 141 7.02 0.70 12.44
C ASP A 141 8.12 1.77 12.36
N TYR A 142 7.75 3.04 12.09
CA TYR A 142 8.71 4.11 11.79
C TYR A 142 9.01 5.03 12.97
N LYS A 143 8.29 4.89 14.11
CA LYS A 143 8.52 5.64 15.35
C LYS A 143 8.32 7.17 15.22
N ILE A 144 7.70 7.63 14.15
CA ILE A 144 7.32 9.01 13.92
C ILE A 144 5.82 9.02 13.66
N GLU A 145 5.08 9.71 14.53
CA GLU A 145 3.65 9.92 14.39
C GLU A 145 3.40 11.27 13.74
N VAL A 146 2.58 11.29 12.68
CA VAL A 146 2.02 12.52 12.15
C VAL A 146 0.71 12.80 12.89
N THR A 147 0.75 13.71 13.85
CA THR A 147 -0.38 14.02 14.71
C THR A 147 -1.44 14.86 13.99
N LEU A 148 -2.63 14.98 14.60
CA LEU A 148 -3.68 15.85 14.06
C LEU A 148 -3.22 17.32 13.94
N ASP A 149 -2.43 17.83 14.90
CA ASP A 149 -1.90 19.18 14.83
C ASP A 149 -0.88 19.36 13.69
N MET A 150 -0.10 18.33 13.40
CA MET A 150 0.79 18.33 12.24
C MET A 150 -0.01 18.32 10.93
N PHE A 151 -1.07 17.51 10.83
CA PHE A 151 -1.95 17.53 9.67
C PHE A 151 -2.63 18.89 9.49
N GLU A 152 -2.99 19.59 10.57
CA GLU A 152 -3.50 20.97 10.48
C GLU A 152 -2.51 21.90 9.76
N VAL A 153 -1.22 21.84 10.13
CA VAL A 153 -0.18 22.62 9.45
C VAL A 153 -0.04 22.22 7.98
N LEU A 154 -0.20 20.92 7.67
CA LEU A 154 -0.08 20.40 6.30
C LEU A 154 -1.29 20.75 5.40
N THR A 155 -2.40 21.24 5.96
CA THR A 155 -3.57 21.67 5.16
C THR A 155 -3.25 22.79 4.18
N LYS A 156 -2.20 23.57 4.41
CA LYS A 156 -1.75 24.67 3.55
C LYS A 156 -1.19 24.20 2.19
N TYR A 157 -0.86 22.91 2.06
CA TYR A 157 -0.35 22.32 0.82
C TYR A 157 -1.49 21.58 0.09
N ASP A 158 -2.03 22.18 -0.98
CA ASP A 158 -3.19 21.64 -1.70
C ASP A 158 -2.93 20.27 -2.34
N ASN A 159 -1.67 19.98 -2.65
CA ASN A 159 -1.27 18.71 -3.21
C ASN A 159 -1.10 17.58 -2.17
N ILE A 160 -1.07 17.85 -0.88
CA ILE A 160 -1.21 16.82 0.16
C ILE A 160 -2.70 16.50 0.29
N GLN A 161 -3.14 15.40 -0.33
CA GLN A 161 -4.56 15.09 -0.54
C GLN A 161 -5.06 13.88 0.23
N ALA A 162 -4.17 12.94 0.59
CA ALA A 162 -4.56 11.70 1.23
C ALA A 162 -3.64 11.33 2.41
N ILE A 163 -4.15 10.44 3.25
CA ILE A 163 -3.44 9.88 4.40
C ILE A 163 -3.59 8.36 4.33
N LYS A 164 -2.46 7.63 4.34
CA LYS A 164 -2.44 6.21 4.66
C LYS A 164 -2.30 6.08 6.17
N GLU A 165 -3.40 5.72 6.82
CA GLU A 165 -3.53 5.62 8.27
C GLU A 165 -3.14 4.21 8.73
N SER A 166 -2.06 4.11 9.49
CA SER A 166 -1.51 2.84 10.00
C SER A 166 -1.09 2.94 11.47
N THR A 167 -1.72 3.80 12.26
CA THR A 167 -1.44 3.93 13.70
C THR A 167 -1.85 2.71 14.51
N ARG A 168 -2.63 1.81 13.92
CA ARG A 168 -3.32 0.68 14.57
C ARG A 168 -4.39 1.10 15.58
N ASP A 169 -4.77 2.37 15.59
CA ASP A 169 -5.91 2.91 16.32
C ASP A 169 -7.02 3.28 15.34
N VAL A 170 -7.99 2.39 15.15
CA VAL A 170 -9.12 2.58 14.22
C VAL A 170 -9.89 3.88 14.51
N SER A 171 -9.94 4.32 15.78
CA SER A 171 -10.61 5.56 16.17
C SER A 171 -9.95 6.82 15.57
N ASN A 172 -8.69 6.71 15.12
CA ASN A 172 -8.01 7.81 14.46
C ASN A 172 -8.66 8.20 13.12
N VAL A 173 -9.26 7.25 12.41
CA VAL A 173 -10.07 7.52 11.21
C VAL A 173 -11.18 8.53 11.55
N THR A 174 -11.92 8.29 12.62
CA THR A 174 -12.98 9.19 13.07
C THR A 174 -12.44 10.55 13.52
N ARG A 175 -11.29 10.59 14.23
CA ARG A 175 -10.68 11.86 14.64
C ARG A 175 -10.26 12.69 13.44
N LEU A 176 -9.67 12.08 12.42
CA LEU A 176 -9.26 12.76 11.18
C LEU A 176 -10.49 13.33 10.45
N ILE A 177 -11.56 12.54 10.30
CA ILE A 177 -12.80 13.00 9.67
C ILE A 177 -13.42 14.16 10.43
N ASN A 178 -13.52 14.03 11.76
CA ASN A 178 -14.13 15.06 12.60
C ASN A 178 -13.36 16.39 12.54
N ARG A 179 -12.03 16.34 12.44
CA ARG A 179 -11.21 17.57 12.42
C ARG A 179 -11.09 18.20 11.02
N PHE A 180 -11.00 17.38 9.98
CA PHE A 180 -10.65 17.86 8.64
C PHE A 180 -11.76 17.69 7.60
N GLY A 181 -12.86 17.00 7.94
CA GLY A 181 -13.92 16.70 6.99
C GLY A 181 -13.37 16.00 5.74
N ASP A 182 -13.63 16.59 4.59
CA ASP A 182 -13.21 16.07 3.28
C ASP A 182 -11.83 16.57 2.81
N ARG A 183 -11.11 17.36 3.64
CA ARG A 183 -9.81 17.94 3.25
C ARG A 183 -8.78 16.87 2.92
N PHE A 184 -8.77 15.77 3.65
CA PHE A 184 -7.91 14.61 3.38
C PHE A 184 -8.75 13.37 3.11
N LYS A 185 -8.34 12.58 2.13
CA LYS A 185 -8.92 11.26 1.89
C LYS A 185 -8.13 10.22 2.68
N ILE A 186 -8.82 9.48 3.54
CA ILE A 186 -8.19 8.57 4.50
C ILE A 186 -8.23 7.15 3.93
N PHE A 187 -7.06 6.55 3.80
CA PHE A 187 -6.89 5.15 3.43
C PHE A 187 -6.42 4.36 4.64
N THR A 188 -7.09 3.27 4.96
CA THR A 188 -6.53 2.33 5.94
C THR A 188 -5.30 1.64 5.36
N GLY A 189 -4.28 1.44 6.18
CA GLY A 189 -3.01 0.84 5.76
C GLY A 189 -2.59 -0.35 6.61
N VAL A 190 -3.54 -0.95 7.35
CA VAL A 190 -3.32 -2.12 8.20
C VAL A 190 -4.37 -3.17 7.83
N ASP A 191 -3.96 -4.20 7.13
CA ASP A 191 -4.88 -5.18 6.54
C ASP A 191 -5.87 -5.80 7.54
N PRO A 192 -5.46 -6.30 8.74
CA PRO A 192 -6.39 -6.87 9.70
C PRO A 192 -7.28 -5.84 10.45
N LEU A 193 -7.20 -4.55 10.13
CA LEU A 193 -8.06 -3.49 10.68
C LEU A 193 -8.85 -2.76 9.57
N ALA A 194 -8.80 -3.30 8.36
CA ALA A 194 -9.33 -2.62 7.19
C ALA A 194 -10.86 -2.51 7.22
N MET A 195 -11.54 -3.58 7.59
CA MET A 195 -13.00 -3.57 7.64
C MET A 195 -13.53 -2.51 8.61
N GLU A 196 -13.00 -2.51 9.83
CA GLU A 196 -13.39 -1.55 10.87
C GLU A 196 -13.11 -0.12 10.41
N SER A 197 -11.93 0.13 9.83
CA SER A 197 -11.54 1.45 9.34
C SER A 197 -12.46 1.95 8.22
N ILE A 198 -12.86 1.07 7.29
CA ILE A 198 -13.74 1.43 6.17
C ILE A 198 -15.16 1.70 6.67
N VAL A 199 -15.66 0.90 7.62
CA VAL A 199 -16.96 1.12 8.29
C VAL A 199 -16.96 2.44 9.04
N MET A 200 -15.84 2.83 9.67
CA MET A 200 -15.68 4.13 10.35
C MET A 200 -15.52 5.31 9.39
N GLY A 201 -15.51 5.09 8.10
CA GLY A 201 -15.52 6.15 7.08
C GLY A 201 -14.25 6.29 6.26
N ALA A 202 -13.27 5.40 6.37
CA ALA A 202 -12.11 5.43 5.48
C ALA A 202 -12.54 5.38 4.01
N HIS A 203 -11.87 6.19 3.19
CA HIS A 203 -12.20 6.37 1.78
C HIS A 203 -11.66 5.24 0.91
N GLY A 204 -10.56 4.61 1.34
CA GLY A 204 -9.90 3.55 0.61
C GLY A 204 -9.06 2.65 1.50
N TRP A 205 -8.38 1.72 0.86
CA TRP A 205 -7.51 0.73 1.49
C TRP A 205 -6.21 0.61 0.72
N VAL A 206 -5.09 0.97 1.34
CA VAL A 206 -3.75 0.62 0.83
C VAL A 206 -3.41 -0.74 1.40
N ALA A 207 -3.60 -1.78 0.62
CA ALA A 207 -3.54 -3.17 1.05
C ALA A 207 -2.22 -3.86 0.69
N GLY A 208 -1.83 -4.84 1.48
CA GLY A 208 -0.66 -5.70 1.25
C GLY A 208 -1.07 -7.08 0.74
N LEU A 209 -1.96 -7.79 1.45
CA LEU A 209 -2.43 -9.13 1.05
C LEU A 209 -3.26 -9.12 -0.25
N VAL A 210 -3.64 -7.96 -0.74
CA VAL A 210 -4.23 -7.79 -2.07
C VAL A 210 -3.35 -8.36 -3.18
N ASP A 211 -2.03 -8.36 -3.00
CA ASP A 211 -1.08 -8.91 -3.97
C ASP A 211 -1.29 -10.40 -4.23
N ALA A 212 -1.78 -11.13 -3.23
CA ALA A 212 -2.14 -12.55 -3.34
C ALA A 212 -3.64 -12.80 -3.48
N PHE A 213 -4.49 -11.91 -2.95
CA PHE A 213 -5.95 -12.07 -2.90
C PHE A 213 -6.68 -10.82 -3.42
N PRO A 214 -6.45 -10.42 -4.69
CA PRO A 214 -6.99 -9.17 -5.20
C PRO A 214 -8.52 -9.12 -5.23
N ARG A 215 -9.17 -10.22 -5.61
CA ARG A 215 -10.62 -10.27 -5.75
C ARG A 215 -11.33 -10.15 -4.41
N GLU A 216 -10.84 -10.85 -3.39
CA GLU A 216 -11.39 -10.83 -2.04
C GLU A 216 -11.24 -9.45 -1.38
N THR A 217 -10.07 -8.84 -1.54
CA THR A 217 -9.78 -7.50 -0.99
C THR A 217 -10.70 -6.45 -1.61
N VAL A 218 -10.84 -6.46 -2.94
CA VAL A 218 -11.75 -5.55 -3.65
C VAL A 218 -13.21 -5.83 -3.28
N ALA A 219 -13.60 -7.12 -3.18
CA ALA A 219 -14.95 -7.49 -2.80
C ALA A 219 -15.33 -6.98 -1.40
N ILE A 220 -14.45 -7.15 -0.41
CA ILE A 220 -14.68 -6.63 0.95
C ILE A 220 -14.92 -5.12 0.89
N PHE A 221 -14.04 -4.38 0.24
CA PHE A 221 -14.16 -2.92 0.13
C PHE A 221 -15.49 -2.50 -0.51
N ARG A 222 -15.84 -3.06 -1.67
CA ARG A 222 -17.05 -2.71 -2.40
C ARG A 222 -18.32 -3.04 -1.63
N LEU A 223 -18.39 -4.25 -1.05
CA LEU A 223 -19.54 -4.67 -0.25
C LEU A 223 -19.79 -3.73 0.94
N ILE A 224 -18.73 -3.26 1.61
CA ILE A 224 -18.87 -2.26 2.68
C ILE A 224 -19.43 -0.95 2.13
N LYS A 225 -18.88 -0.46 0.99
CA LYS A 225 -19.37 0.79 0.36
C LYS A 225 -20.79 0.70 -0.16
N GLU A 226 -21.25 -0.49 -0.51
CA GLU A 226 -22.64 -0.81 -0.88
C GLU A 226 -23.56 -1.06 0.32
N ASN A 227 -23.06 -0.91 1.57
CA ASN A 227 -23.78 -1.22 2.82
C ASN A 227 -24.18 -2.70 2.95
N ARG A 228 -23.48 -3.61 2.27
CA ARG A 228 -23.64 -5.07 2.35
C ARG A 228 -22.69 -5.66 3.39
N ILE A 229 -22.75 -5.12 4.61
CA ILE A 229 -21.78 -5.38 5.68
C ILE A 229 -21.73 -6.87 6.08
N ALA A 230 -22.87 -7.56 6.13
CA ALA A 230 -22.91 -8.98 6.50
C ALA A 230 -22.15 -9.88 5.51
N GLU A 231 -22.23 -9.57 4.22
CA GLU A 231 -21.52 -10.30 3.17
C GLU A 231 -20.01 -10.00 3.22
N ALA A 232 -19.65 -8.72 3.40
CA ALA A 232 -18.26 -8.33 3.59
C ALA A 232 -17.64 -9.02 4.81
N LEU A 233 -18.37 -9.07 5.93
CA LEU A 233 -17.92 -9.70 7.17
C LEU A 233 -17.69 -11.20 7.02
N THR A 234 -18.49 -11.88 6.19
CA THR A 234 -18.29 -13.31 5.91
C THR A 234 -16.95 -13.55 5.22
N ILE A 235 -16.61 -12.75 4.21
CA ILE A 235 -15.33 -12.83 3.50
C ILE A 235 -14.19 -12.42 4.43
N TYR A 236 -14.35 -11.33 5.17
CA TYR A 236 -13.33 -10.79 6.05
C TYR A 236 -12.95 -11.77 7.17
N ARG A 237 -13.91 -12.43 7.80
CA ARG A 237 -13.65 -13.46 8.83
C ARG A 237 -12.88 -14.66 8.31
N TRP A 238 -13.18 -15.09 7.09
CA TRP A 238 -12.38 -16.11 6.41
C TRP A 238 -10.96 -15.63 6.14
N PHE A 239 -10.80 -14.37 5.73
CA PHE A 239 -9.54 -13.81 5.31
C PHE A 239 -8.64 -13.38 6.48
N LEU A 240 -9.19 -13.08 7.65
CA LEU A 240 -8.49 -12.49 8.78
C LEU A 240 -7.18 -13.22 9.15
N PRO A 241 -7.11 -14.56 9.25
CA PRO A 241 -5.85 -15.24 9.59
C PRO A 241 -4.73 -14.97 8.57
N VAL A 242 -5.09 -14.74 7.31
CA VAL A 242 -4.13 -14.38 6.25
C VAL A 242 -3.78 -12.89 6.32
N LEU A 243 -4.75 -12.02 6.58
CA LEU A 243 -4.52 -10.57 6.74
C LEU A 243 -3.56 -10.26 7.90
N GLU A 244 -3.59 -11.07 8.97
CA GLU A 244 -2.65 -10.94 10.10
C GLU A 244 -1.19 -11.15 9.73
N LEU A 245 -0.89 -11.74 8.59
CA LEU A 245 0.48 -11.87 8.06
C LEU A 245 1.08 -10.50 7.71
N ASP A 246 0.26 -9.48 7.41
CA ASP A 246 0.69 -8.12 7.11
C ASP A 246 1.27 -7.36 8.31
N ILE A 247 0.93 -7.73 9.52
CA ILE A 247 1.42 -7.05 10.74
C ILE A 247 2.63 -7.74 11.37
N HIS A 248 3.28 -8.65 10.68
CA HIS A 248 4.46 -9.36 11.13
C HIS A 248 5.76 -8.68 10.65
N ALA A 249 6.86 -8.82 11.41
CA ALA A 249 8.16 -8.26 11.03
C ALA A 249 8.69 -8.77 9.67
N LYS A 250 8.26 -9.95 9.24
CA LYS A 250 8.58 -10.55 7.95
C LYS A 250 7.42 -10.49 6.94
N LEU A 251 6.59 -9.46 7.03
CA LEU A 251 5.40 -9.30 6.17
C LEU A 251 5.73 -9.48 4.68
N VAL A 252 6.84 -8.95 4.19
CA VAL A 252 7.25 -9.07 2.79
C VAL A 252 7.38 -10.53 2.38
N GLN A 253 8.12 -11.32 3.16
CA GLN A 253 8.31 -12.74 2.86
C GLN A 253 7.01 -13.54 2.97
N TYR A 254 6.15 -13.20 3.94
CA TYR A 254 4.87 -13.90 4.14
C TYR A 254 3.90 -13.61 3.01
N ILE A 255 3.79 -12.36 2.57
CA ILE A 255 2.93 -11.97 1.45
C ILE A 255 3.42 -12.60 0.16
N LYS A 256 4.74 -12.61 -0.09
CA LYS A 256 5.32 -13.30 -1.26
C LYS A 256 5.05 -14.82 -1.25
N LEU A 257 5.06 -15.47 -0.07
CA LEU A 257 4.62 -16.87 0.02
C LEU A 257 3.15 -17.04 -0.35
N ALA A 258 2.28 -16.11 0.04
CA ALA A 258 0.88 -16.13 -0.34
C ALA A 258 0.70 -15.91 -1.85
N GLU A 259 1.49 -15.01 -2.47
CA GLU A 259 1.51 -14.82 -3.91
C GLU A 259 1.90 -16.10 -4.68
N VAL A 260 2.92 -16.83 -4.21
CA VAL A 260 3.29 -18.12 -4.78
C VAL A 260 2.14 -19.13 -4.68
N ALA A 261 1.50 -19.22 -3.50
CA ALA A 261 0.40 -20.14 -3.27
C ALA A 261 -0.85 -19.85 -4.14
N THR A 262 -1.03 -18.59 -4.55
CA THR A 262 -2.12 -18.17 -5.45
C THR A 262 -1.70 -18.08 -6.92
N GLY A 263 -0.43 -18.30 -7.23
CA GLY A 263 0.10 -18.23 -8.61
C GLY A 263 0.29 -16.80 -9.12
N LEU A 264 0.42 -15.81 -8.23
CA LEU A 264 0.49 -14.38 -8.58
C LEU A 264 1.87 -13.75 -8.36
N GLY A 265 2.90 -14.52 -8.02
CA GLY A 265 4.23 -13.95 -7.81
C GLY A 265 5.29 -14.97 -7.48
N THR A 266 6.43 -14.48 -7.00
CA THR A 266 7.61 -15.25 -6.61
C THR A 266 7.96 -15.00 -5.15
N GLU A 267 8.60 -15.98 -4.47
CA GLU A 267 9.02 -15.82 -3.07
C GLU A 267 10.43 -15.19 -2.91
N ALA A 268 11.12 -14.90 -4.01
CA ALA A 268 12.44 -14.31 -3.98
C ALA A 268 12.42 -12.93 -3.30
N VAL A 269 13.26 -12.76 -2.30
CA VAL A 269 13.51 -11.49 -1.60
C VAL A 269 14.97 -11.13 -1.73
N ARG A 270 15.25 -9.83 -1.69
CA ARG A 270 16.61 -9.33 -1.83
C ARG A 270 17.28 -9.16 -0.46
N ALA A 271 18.55 -9.55 -0.34
CA ALA A 271 19.32 -9.36 0.89
C ALA A 271 19.27 -7.89 1.39
N PRO A 272 19.24 -7.65 2.70
CA PRO A 272 19.49 -8.58 3.80
C PRO A 272 18.31 -9.47 4.23
N ARG A 273 17.14 -9.37 3.54
CA ARG A 273 16.05 -10.33 3.79
C ARG A 273 16.47 -11.72 3.36
N LEU A 274 16.08 -12.71 4.15
CA LEU A 274 16.30 -14.12 3.84
C LEU A 274 14.96 -14.78 3.50
N PRO A 275 14.95 -15.74 2.57
CA PRO A 275 13.77 -16.58 2.35
C PRO A 275 13.34 -17.28 3.64
N ILE A 276 12.06 -17.47 3.82
CA ILE A 276 11.54 -18.19 4.98
C ILE A 276 11.77 -19.69 4.79
N SER A 277 12.17 -20.37 5.86
CA SER A 277 12.48 -21.80 5.86
C SER A 277 12.00 -22.50 7.13
N GLY A 278 12.10 -23.85 7.15
CA GLY A 278 11.81 -24.69 8.31
C GLY A 278 10.39 -24.48 8.86
N THR A 279 10.27 -24.63 10.17
CA THR A 279 8.96 -24.60 10.87
C THR A 279 8.21 -23.27 10.68
N GLU A 280 8.91 -22.14 10.50
CA GLU A 280 8.27 -20.86 10.23
C GLU A 280 7.55 -20.90 8.87
N ARG A 281 8.21 -21.39 7.83
CA ARG A 281 7.61 -21.56 6.50
C ARG A 281 6.40 -22.50 6.55
N GLU A 282 6.52 -23.63 7.24
CA GLU A 282 5.43 -24.60 7.38
C GLU A 282 4.21 -23.95 8.04
N LYS A 283 4.38 -23.16 9.09
CA LYS A 283 3.30 -22.46 9.78
C LYS A 283 2.61 -21.44 8.88
N VAL A 284 3.38 -20.62 8.17
CA VAL A 284 2.81 -19.61 7.28
C VAL A 284 2.07 -20.25 6.11
N LEU A 285 2.67 -21.27 5.47
CA LEU A 285 2.01 -22.04 4.41
C LEU A 285 0.74 -22.73 4.89
N LYS A 286 0.74 -23.24 6.14
CA LYS A 286 -0.47 -23.84 6.70
C LYS A 286 -1.61 -22.81 6.80
N ILE A 287 -1.36 -21.59 7.28
CA ILE A 287 -2.36 -20.53 7.35
C ILE A 287 -2.93 -20.23 5.95
N ILE A 288 -2.04 -20.07 4.98
CA ILE A 288 -2.42 -19.76 3.59
C ILE A 288 -3.22 -20.91 2.97
N ASN A 289 -2.75 -22.15 3.10
CA ASN A 289 -3.39 -23.33 2.51
C ASN A 289 -4.73 -23.66 3.17
N ASP A 290 -4.84 -23.49 4.50
CA ASP A 290 -6.11 -23.66 5.21
C ASP A 290 -7.16 -22.65 4.69
N ALA A 291 -6.76 -21.40 4.44
CA ALA A 291 -7.64 -20.40 3.86
C ALA A 291 -8.02 -20.76 2.40
N LEU A 292 -7.06 -21.17 1.58
CA LEU A 292 -7.32 -21.57 0.19
C LEU A 292 -8.26 -22.77 0.09
N ALA A 293 -8.16 -23.75 1.01
CA ALA A 293 -9.00 -24.95 1.02
C ALA A 293 -10.50 -24.65 1.23
N VAL A 294 -10.81 -23.53 1.89
CA VAL A 294 -12.20 -23.11 2.18
C VAL A 294 -12.47 -21.69 1.61
N ARG A 295 -11.81 -21.35 0.51
CA ARG A 295 -11.97 -20.05 -0.16
C ARG A 295 -13.43 -19.80 -0.53
N PRO A 296 -14.04 -18.67 -0.09
CA PRO A 296 -15.45 -18.43 -0.33
C PRO A 296 -15.73 -18.08 -1.79
N GLN A 297 -16.94 -18.39 -2.25
CA GLN A 297 -17.45 -17.79 -3.47
C GLN A 297 -17.80 -16.33 -3.20
N LEU A 298 -17.30 -15.46 -4.04
CA LEU A 298 -17.57 -14.03 -3.91
C LEU A 298 -18.95 -13.69 -4.50
N PRO A 299 -19.71 -12.78 -3.85
CA PRO A 299 -20.98 -12.31 -4.38
C PRO A 299 -20.82 -11.70 -5.78
N ALA A 300 -21.81 -11.94 -6.64
CA ALA A 300 -21.80 -11.40 -7.99
C ALA A 300 -21.68 -9.85 -7.97
N GLY A 301 -20.81 -9.29 -8.81
CA GLY A 301 -20.57 -7.86 -8.93
C GLY A 301 -19.74 -7.25 -7.80
N SER A 302 -19.27 -8.01 -6.83
CA SER A 302 -18.46 -7.48 -5.72
C SER A 302 -17.00 -7.21 -6.09
N TRP A 303 -16.54 -7.66 -7.25
CA TRP A 303 -15.19 -7.45 -7.78
C TRP A 303 -15.20 -7.41 -9.31
N GLY A 304 -14.07 -7.06 -9.93
CA GLY A 304 -13.96 -6.90 -11.37
C GLY A 304 -14.53 -5.56 -11.88
N LYS A 305 -14.57 -5.42 -13.19
CA LYS A 305 -15.18 -4.26 -13.88
C LYS A 305 -16.60 -4.55 -14.31
#